data_27152c56bb6e583da0f8850306717157
#
_entry.id   27152c56bb6e583da0f8850306717157
#
_cell.length_a   1.000
_cell.length_b   1.000
_cell.length_c   1.000
_cell.angle_alpha   90.00
_cell.angle_beta   90.00
_cell.angle_gamma   90.00
#
_symmetry.space_group_name_H-M   'P 1'
#
loop_
_entity.id
_entity.type
_entity.pdbx_description
1 polymer ?
#
loop_
_entity_poly.entity_id
_entity_poly.type
_entity_poly.pdbx_seq_one_letter_code
_entity_poly.pdbx_strand_id
1 'polypeptide(L)'
;MSEPAADIEIPATARDHGRRGGRSRPRSIESGAFDQPPFRQLKIPFTPTKIISDDELESIHNASLRVLQEIGVDVLHDGAREIMKAAGADVRPGSQRVHFDKDMILEYVGYAPSEFTLHARNPAHNVRFGG
;
A
#
# COMPACT_ATOMS: atom_id res chain seq x y z
N MET A 1 -0.24 -43.79 -48.79
CA MET A 1 -1.27 -44.56 -48.04
C MET A 1 -1.20 -43.99 -46.61
N SER A 2 -2.06 -43.04 -46.35
CA SER A 2 -2.14 -42.36 -45.06
C SER A 2 -3.34 -42.87 -44.32
N GLU A 3 -3.14 -43.43 -43.17
CA GLU A 3 -4.17 -43.93 -42.28
C GLU A 3 -4.87 -42.73 -41.59
N PRO A 4 -6.20 -42.67 -41.50
CA PRO A 4 -6.89 -41.65 -40.80
C PRO A 4 -6.85 -41.92 -39.29
N ALA A 5 -6.55 -40.87 -38.53
CA ALA A 5 -6.57 -40.87 -37.05
C ALA A 5 -8.01 -41.08 -36.56
N ALA A 6 -8.16 -42.01 -35.63
CA ALA A 6 -9.43 -42.32 -34.97
C ALA A 6 -9.86 -41.21 -34.04
N ASP A 7 -11.06 -40.68 -34.23
CA ASP A 7 -11.73 -39.76 -33.34
C ASP A 7 -12.07 -40.45 -32.01
N ILE A 8 -11.47 -40.00 -30.92
CA ILE A 8 -11.81 -40.45 -29.58
C ILE A 8 -12.98 -39.58 -29.08
N GLU A 9 -14.19 -40.14 -29.20
CA GLU A 9 -15.39 -39.57 -28.55
C GLU A 9 -15.24 -39.69 -27.02
N ILE A 10 -15.10 -38.54 -26.35
CA ILE A 10 -15.18 -38.47 -24.90
C ILE A 10 -16.65 -38.30 -24.50
N PRO A 11 -17.24 -39.24 -23.75
CA PRO A 11 -18.62 -39.08 -23.32
C PRO A 11 -18.72 -37.92 -22.30
N ALA A 12 -19.56 -36.94 -22.63
CA ALA A 12 -19.93 -35.87 -21.75
C ALA A 12 -20.76 -36.41 -20.58
N THR A 13 -20.09 -36.73 -19.47
CA THR A 13 -20.79 -36.93 -18.19
C THR A 13 -21.19 -35.57 -17.64
N ALA A 14 -22.43 -35.18 -17.92
CA ALA A 14 -23.08 -34.08 -17.27
C ALA A 14 -23.13 -34.34 -15.76
N ARG A 15 -22.19 -33.80 -15.03
CA ARG A 15 -22.29 -33.68 -13.57
C ARG A 15 -23.24 -32.53 -13.28
N ASP A 16 -24.46 -32.86 -13.05
CA ASP A 16 -25.45 -32.00 -12.42
C ASP A 16 -24.92 -31.63 -11.03
N HIS A 17 -24.20 -30.51 -10.97
CA HIS A 17 -23.88 -29.86 -9.71
C HIS A 17 -25.12 -29.14 -9.27
N GLY A 18 -26.04 -29.88 -8.65
CA GLY A 18 -27.15 -29.32 -7.93
C GLY A 18 -26.69 -28.12 -7.15
N ARG A 19 -27.08 -26.91 -7.59
CA ARG A 19 -26.95 -25.67 -6.85
C ARG A 19 -27.58 -25.93 -5.51
N ARG A 20 -26.74 -26.28 -4.52
CA ARG A 20 -27.11 -26.14 -3.12
C ARG A 20 -27.47 -24.69 -2.92
N GLY A 21 -28.76 -24.42 -2.97
CA GLY A 21 -29.32 -23.13 -2.59
C GLY A 21 -28.79 -22.78 -1.21
N GLY A 22 -27.74 -21.96 -1.19
CA GLY A 22 -27.32 -21.30 0.03
C GLY A 22 -28.56 -20.61 0.55
N ARG A 23 -29.11 -21.11 1.66
CA ARG A 23 -30.11 -20.38 2.42
C ARG A 23 -29.44 -19.08 2.79
N SER A 24 -29.64 -18.05 1.96
CA SER A 24 -29.51 -16.67 2.38
C SER A 24 -30.54 -16.50 3.48
N ARG A 25 -30.15 -16.81 4.72
CA ARG A 25 -30.86 -16.30 5.86
C ARG A 25 -30.88 -14.80 5.65
N PRO A 26 -32.08 -14.17 5.52
CA PRO A 26 -32.13 -12.74 5.65
C PRO A 26 -31.46 -12.46 6.99
N ARG A 27 -30.35 -11.77 7.00
CA ARG A 27 -29.86 -11.16 8.21
C ARG A 27 -30.90 -10.10 8.57
N SER A 28 -31.98 -10.55 9.16
CA SER A 28 -32.77 -9.70 9.99
C SER A 28 -31.86 -9.35 11.18
N ILE A 29 -31.16 -8.25 11.03
CA ILE A 29 -30.61 -7.52 12.17
C ILE A 29 -31.84 -6.87 12.81
N GLU A 30 -32.75 -7.74 13.23
CA GLU A 30 -33.74 -7.38 14.21
C GLU A 30 -33.05 -7.54 15.55
N SER A 31 -33.20 -6.58 16.33
CA SER A 31 -32.85 -6.43 17.73
C SER A 31 -31.49 -5.79 17.98
N GLY A 32 -31.57 -4.56 18.39
CA GLY A 32 -30.46 -3.83 18.97
C GLY A 32 -29.49 -3.27 17.93
N ALA A 33 -29.96 -2.89 16.77
CA ALA A 33 -29.19 -2.00 15.92
C ALA A 33 -28.83 -0.79 16.78
N PHE A 34 -27.57 -0.76 17.21
CA PHE A 34 -27.07 0.46 17.84
C PHE A 34 -27.29 1.59 16.87
N ASP A 35 -27.99 2.61 17.33
CA ASP A 35 -28.14 3.85 16.58
C ASP A 35 -26.73 4.41 16.36
N GLN A 36 -26.20 4.17 15.17
CA GLN A 36 -24.86 4.63 14.86
C GLN A 36 -24.92 6.15 14.65
N PRO A 37 -24.12 6.90 15.41
CA PRO A 37 -24.05 8.33 15.19
C PRO A 37 -23.64 8.63 13.76
N PRO A 38 -24.08 9.74 13.16
CA PRO A 38 -23.71 10.11 11.81
C PRO A 38 -22.19 10.21 11.70
N PHE A 39 -21.65 9.78 10.55
CA PHE A 39 -20.22 9.91 10.27
C PHE A 39 -19.78 11.36 10.44
N ARG A 40 -18.67 11.55 11.13
CA ARG A 40 -17.96 12.83 11.21
C ARG A 40 -16.47 12.58 11.34
N GLN A 41 -15.71 13.47 10.76
CA GLN A 41 -14.26 13.42 10.90
C GLN A 41 -13.85 13.64 12.35
N LEU A 42 -12.99 12.75 12.86
CA LEU A 42 -12.40 12.91 14.18
C LEU A 42 -11.44 14.10 14.19
N LYS A 43 -11.54 14.88 15.25
CA LYS A 43 -10.58 15.95 15.58
C LYS A 43 -10.02 15.64 16.95
N ILE A 44 -8.70 15.65 17.04
CA ILE A 44 -8.01 15.44 18.30
C ILE A 44 -7.92 16.82 19.00
N PRO A 45 -8.64 17.06 20.11
CA PRO A 45 -8.65 18.36 20.78
C PRO A 45 -7.40 18.59 21.66
N PHE A 46 -6.53 17.59 21.76
CA PHE A 46 -5.37 17.62 22.62
C PHE A 46 -4.08 17.65 21.78
N THR A 47 -3.08 18.36 22.26
CA THR A 47 -1.73 18.23 21.71
C THR A 47 -1.20 16.83 22.00
N PRO A 48 -0.70 16.08 20.98
CA PRO A 48 -0.11 14.77 21.23
C PRO A 48 1.01 14.84 22.26
N THR A 49 1.05 13.87 23.17
CA THR A 49 2.13 13.77 24.15
C THR A 49 3.43 13.44 23.42
N LYS A 50 4.44 14.29 23.57
CA LYS A 50 5.79 14.01 23.06
C LYS A 50 6.51 13.09 24.03
N ILE A 51 6.95 11.93 23.55
CA ILE A 51 7.71 10.93 24.32
C ILE A 51 9.21 11.25 24.25
N ILE A 52 9.66 11.79 23.12
CA ILE A 52 11.04 12.18 22.85
C ILE A 52 11.09 13.68 22.56
N SER A 53 12.22 14.31 22.83
CA SER A 53 12.48 15.71 22.50
C SER A 53 12.64 15.92 20.99
N ASP A 54 12.54 17.15 20.54
CA ASP A 54 12.76 17.49 19.13
C ASP A 54 14.22 17.23 18.71
N ASP A 55 15.18 17.46 19.61
CA ASP A 55 16.62 17.19 19.38
C ASP A 55 16.89 15.68 19.22
N GLU A 56 16.23 14.84 20.03
CA GLU A 56 16.33 13.39 19.90
C GLU A 56 15.71 12.90 18.58
N LEU A 57 14.57 13.47 18.18
CA LEU A 57 13.94 13.18 16.91
C LEU A 57 14.84 13.57 15.74
N GLU A 58 15.47 14.74 15.78
CA GLU A 58 16.42 15.21 14.78
C GLU A 58 17.66 14.30 14.73
N SER A 59 18.15 13.85 15.88
CA SER A 59 19.28 12.91 15.95
C SER A 59 18.94 11.58 15.26
N ILE A 60 17.75 11.03 15.50
CA ILE A 60 17.27 9.81 14.85
C ILE A 60 17.15 10.03 13.33
N HIS A 61 16.58 11.16 12.93
CA HIS A 61 16.44 11.51 11.52
C HIS A 61 17.80 11.60 10.81
N ASN A 62 18.75 12.30 11.40
CA ASN A 62 20.10 12.41 10.86
C ASN A 62 20.82 11.06 10.79
N ALA A 63 20.63 10.19 11.77
CA ALA A 63 21.17 8.83 11.74
C ALA A 63 20.55 8.01 10.59
N SER A 64 19.26 8.14 10.35
CA SER A 64 18.57 7.47 9.23
C SER A 64 19.10 7.91 7.87
N LEU A 65 19.32 9.21 7.69
CA LEU A 65 19.93 9.76 6.47
C LEU A 65 21.34 9.24 6.24
N ARG A 66 22.16 9.14 7.31
CA ARG A 66 23.50 8.55 7.22
C ARG A 66 23.47 7.07 6.83
N VAL A 67 22.53 6.30 7.36
CA VAL A 67 22.34 4.89 6.96
C VAL A 67 22.04 4.78 5.47
N LEU A 68 21.14 5.61 4.95
CA LEU A 68 20.80 5.61 3.52
C LEU A 68 21.97 6.04 2.63
N GLN A 69 22.81 6.96 3.10
CA GLN A 69 23.96 7.46 2.36
C GLN A 69 25.17 6.52 2.46
N GLU A 70 25.54 6.06 3.66
CA GLU A 70 26.78 5.32 3.92
C GLU A 70 26.59 3.82 3.68
N ILE A 71 25.47 3.25 4.10
CA ILE A 71 25.19 1.81 4.01
C ILE A 71 24.34 1.49 2.76
N GLY A 72 23.32 2.31 2.49
CA GLY A 72 22.38 2.10 1.40
C GLY A 72 21.35 1.00 1.68
N VAL A 73 20.51 0.74 0.68
CA VAL A 73 19.42 -0.26 0.72
C VAL A 73 19.53 -1.20 -0.45
N ASP A 74 19.27 -2.49 -0.25
CA ASP A 74 19.22 -3.45 -1.35
C ASP A 74 17.86 -3.39 -2.05
N VAL A 75 17.88 -3.05 -3.33
CA VAL A 75 16.69 -2.96 -4.19
C VAL A 75 16.75 -4.10 -5.20
N LEU A 76 15.90 -5.11 -5.02
CA LEU A 76 15.96 -6.34 -5.79
C LEU A 76 15.45 -6.21 -7.24
N HIS A 77 14.54 -5.27 -7.49
CA HIS A 77 13.92 -5.08 -8.80
C HIS A 77 14.78 -4.19 -9.70
N ASP A 78 15.21 -4.69 -10.85
CA ASP A 78 16.10 -3.99 -11.77
C ASP A 78 15.53 -2.65 -12.26
N GLY A 79 14.27 -2.64 -12.72
CA GLY A 79 13.62 -1.43 -13.19
C GLY A 79 13.48 -0.35 -12.10
N ALA A 80 13.34 -0.74 -10.83
CA ALA A 80 13.32 0.22 -9.74
C ALA A 80 14.70 0.87 -9.55
N ARG A 81 15.79 0.09 -9.68
CA ARG A 81 17.15 0.64 -9.62
C ARG A 81 17.43 1.62 -10.76
N GLU A 82 16.92 1.34 -11.96
CA GLU A 82 17.05 2.26 -13.10
C GLU A 82 16.34 3.59 -12.85
N ILE A 83 15.11 3.54 -12.30
CA ILE A 83 14.36 4.74 -11.93
C ILE A 83 15.11 5.54 -10.86
N MET A 84 15.60 4.88 -9.81
CA MET A 84 16.36 5.53 -8.74
C MET A 84 17.66 6.15 -9.26
N LYS A 85 18.35 5.45 -10.15
CA LYS A 85 19.56 5.97 -10.81
C LYS A 85 19.26 7.19 -11.68
N ALA A 86 18.17 7.16 -12.43
CA ALA A 86 17.73 8.31 -13.24
C ALA A 86 17.34 9.50 -12.36
N ALA A 87 16.87 9.25 -11.16
CA ALA A 87 16.56 10.27 -10.15
C ALA A 87 17.81 10.82 -9.42
N GLY A 88 18.99 10.23 -9.62
CA GLY A 88 20.26 10.71 -9.04
C GLY A 88 20.84 9.85 -7.94
N ALA A 89 20.24 8.69 -7.60
CA ALA A 89 20.82 7.77 -6.61
C ALA A 89 22.08 7.07 -7.17
N ASP A 90 23.03 6.76 -6.29
CA ASP A 90 24.22 5.98 -6.65
C ASP A 90 23.88 4.48 -6.71
N VAL A 91 23.82 3.99 -7.94
CA VAL A 91 23.58 2.57 -8.26
C VAL A 91 24.76 2.03 -9.03
N ARG A 92 25.57 1.18 -8.38
CA ARG A 92 26.75 0.59 -9.02
C ARG A 92 26.37 -0.57 -9.94
N PRO A 93 27.03 -0.71 -11.09
CA PRO A 93 26.79 -1.83 -12.00
C PRO A 93 26.98 -3.18 -11.30
N GLY A 94 26.02 -4.09 -11.47
CA GLY A 94 26.07 -5.43 -10.88
C GLY A 94 25.77 -5.51 -9.38
N SER A 95 25.46 -4.37 -8.73
CA SER A 95 25.06 -4.32 -7.33
C SER A 95 23.54 -4.11 -7.20
N GLN A 96 22.94 -4.72 -6.19
CA GLN A 96 21.57 -4.44 -5.78
C GLN A 96 21.50 -3.27 -4.80
N ARG A 97 22.67 -2.85 -4.27
CA ARG A 97 22.78 -1.78 -3.28
C ARG A 97 22.66 -0.42 -3.94
N VAL A 98 21.76 0.39 -3.39
CA VAL A 98 21.50 1.78 -3.80
C VAL A 98 21.85 2.70 -2.62
N HIS A 99 22.65 3.72 -2.88
CA HIS A 99 22.96 4.75 -1.91
C HIS A 99 22.24 6.03 -2.32
N PHE A 100 21.72 6.74 -1.33
CA PHE A 100 20.97 7.96 -1.55
C PHE A 100 21.70 9.15 -0.93
N ASP A 101 21.84 10.21 -1.69
CA ASP A 101 22.33 11.47 -1.14
C ASP A 101 21.30 12.10 -0.19
N LYS A 102 21.79 12.75 0.88
CA LYS A 102 20.95 13.38 1.89
C LYS A 102 20.03 14.45 1.28
N ASP A 103 20.60 15.30 0.45
CA ASP A 103 19.87 16.44 -0.11
C ASP A 103 18.80 15.97 -1.08
N MET A 104 19.10 14.94 -1.88
CA MET A 104 18.13 14.25 -2.71
C MET A 104 16.94 13.72 -1.91
N ILE A 105 17.20 13.02 -0.78
CA ILE A 105 16.13 12.48 0.06
C ILE A 105 15.23 13.62 0.57
N LEU A 106 15.83 14.69 1.09
CA LEU A 106 15.09 15.82 1.63
C LEU A 106 14.27 16.54 0.57
N GLU A 107 14.78 16.64 -0.66
CA GLU A 107 14.04 17.18 -1.80
C GLU A 107 12.80 16.34 -2.11
N TYR A 108 12.95 15.02 -2.27
CA TYR A 108 11.82 14.14 -2.58
C TYR A 108 10.80 14.06 -1.45
N VAL A 109 11.24 14.07 -0.18
CA VAL A 109 10.34 14.15 0.97
C VAL A 109 9.54 15.46 0.96
N GLY A 110 10.16 16.56 0.52
CA GLY A 110 9.50 17.86 0.38
C GLY A 110 8.36 17.88 -0.65
N TYR A 111 8.33 16.96 -1.62
CA TYR A 111 7.22 16.84 -2.57
C TYR A 111 5.97 16.18 -1.97
N ALA A 112 6.09 15.52 -0.83
CA ALA A 112 4.94 14.90 -0.17
C ALA A 112 4.02 16.00 0.41
N PRO A 113 2.70 15.97 0.08
CA PRO A 113 1.79 16.96 0.61
C PRO A 113 1.60 16.77 2.12
N SER A 114 1.61 17.88 2.87
CA SER A 114 1.35 17.84 4.32
C SER A 114 -0.08 17.41 4.67
N GLU A 115 -0.99 17.56 3.71
CA GLU A 115 -2.41 17.19 3.84
C GLU A 115 -2.92 16.55 2.56
N PHE A 116 -3.80 15.58 2.70
CA PHE A 116 -4.53 15.02 1.55
C PHE A 116 -5.94 14.60 1.98
N THR A 117 -6.84 14.49 1.00
CA THR A 117 -8.20 14.00 1.21
C THR A 117 -8.33 12.59 0.65
N LEU A 118 -8.72 11.65 1.49
CA LEU A 118 -9.17 10.33 1.06
C LEU A 118 -10.62 10.44 0.62
N HIS A 119 -10.84 10.29 -0.70
CA HIS A 119 -12.18 10.39 -1.28
C HIS A 119 -12.95 9.09 -1.08
N ALA A 120 -14.08 9.18 -0.38
CA ALA A 120 -15.00 8.07 -0.23
C ALA A 120 -15.99 8.01 -1.41
N ARG A 121 -16.63 6.85 -1.60
CA ARG A 121 -17.70 6.69 -2.60
C ARG A 121 -18.87 7.69 -2.39
N ASN A 122 -19.19 7.97 -1.11
CA ASN A 122 -20.08 9.05 -0.74
C ASN A 122 -19.24 10.24 -0.29
N PRO A 123 -19.27 11.39 -0.99
CA PRO A 123 -18.45 12.56 -0.65
C PRO A 123 -18.64 13.08 0.78
N ALA A 124 -19.82 12.84 1.38
CA ALA A 124 -20.07 13.20 2.78
C ALA A 124 -19.19 12.43 3.79
N HIS A 125 -18.57 11.34 3.34
CA HIS A 125 -17.67 10.51 4.14
C HIS A 125 -16.20 10.69 3.76
N ASN A 126 -15.86 11.73 3.03
CA ASN A 126 -14.48 12.06 2.76
C ASN A 126 -13.71 12.30 4.06
N VAL A 127 -12.47 11.83 4.13
CA VAL A 127 -11.61 11.98 5.30
C VAL A 127 -10.38 12.79 4.90
N ARG A 128 -10.10 13.84 5.65
CA ARG A 128 -8.89 14.64 5.49
C ARG A 128 -7.81 14.14 6.45
N PHE A 129 -6.62 13.90 5.93
CA PHE A 129 -5.44 13.49 6.68
C PHE A 129 -4.40 14.61 6.66
N GLY A 130 -3.69 14.77 7.77
CA GLY A 130 -2.67 15.79 7.94
C GLY A 130 -3.20 17.08 8.58
N GLY A 131 -2.33 18.05 8.82
CA GLY A 131 -2.62 19.35 9.45
C GLY A 131 -2.27 19.42 10.91
#